data_954ef0a7c05894369d94756c6bb036ba
#
_entry.id   954ef0a7c05894369d94756c6bb036ba
#
_cell.length_a   1.000
_cell.length_b   1.000
_cell.length_c   1.000
_cell.angle_alpha   90.00
_cell.angle_beta   90.00
_cell.angle_gamma   90.00
#
_symmetry.space_group_name_H-M   'P 1'
#
loop_
_entity.id
_entity.type
_entity.pdbx_description
1 polymer ?
#
loop_
_entity_poly.entity_id
_entity_poly.type
_entity_poly.pdbx_seq_one_letter_code
_entity_poly.pdbx_strand_id
1 'polypeptide(L)' 'MTLTFEELDALLALIEFHDDWDEVSSIMGIDITSLYDKLSEMRDEV' A
#
# COMPACT_ATOMS: atom_id res chain seq x y z
N MET A 1 4.26 -2.00 -16.68
CA MET A 1 3.00 -1.30 -16.41
C MET A 1 3.21 -0.33 -15.26
N THR A 2 2.79 0.91 -15.42
CA THR A 2 2.98 1.95 -14.41
C THR A 2 1.62 2.37 -13.85
N LEU A 3 1.53 2.48 -12.53
CA LEU A 3 0.32 2.95 -11.88
C LEU A 3 0.25 4.48 -11.93
N THR A 4 -0.96 5.00 -12.07
CA THR A 4 -1.19 6.44 -12.02
C THR A 4 -1.24 6.91 -10.56
N PHE A 5 -1.14 8.23 -10.35
CA PHE A 5 -1.27 8.81 -9.02
C PHE A 5 -2.60 8.39 -8.36
N GLU A 6 -3.68 8.44 -9.10
CA GLU A 6 -5.00 8.09 -8.60
C GLU A 6 -5.07 6.62 -8.18
N GLU A 7 -4.46 5.73 -8.97
CA GLU A 7 -4.42 4.31 -8.64
C GLU A 7 -3.61 4.05 -7.38
N LEU A 8 -2.46 4.69 -7.27
CA LEU A 8 -1.61 4.57 -6.08
C LEU A 8 -2.33 5.11 -4.84
N ASP A 9 -2.98 6.25 -4.98
CA ASP A 9 -3.72 6.86 -3.89
C ASP A 9 -4.87 5.95 -3.42
N ALA A 10 -5.56 5.34 -4.35
CA ALA A 10 -6.64 4.39 -4.02
C ALA A 10 -6.11 3.17 -3.27
N LEU A 11 -4.98 2.61 -3.70
CA LEU A 11 -4.37 1.47 -3.03
C LEU A 11 -3.94 1.83 -1.61
N LEU A 12 -3.34 2.99 -1.44
CA LEU A 12 -2.92 3.47 -0.12
C LEU A 12 -4.12 3.65 0.80
N ALA A 13 -5.22 4.20 0.26
CA ALA A 13 -6.45 4.38 1.02
C ALA A 13 -7.03 3.04 1.48
N LEU A 14 -7.02 2.03 0.61
CA LEU A 14 -7.49 0.70 0.96
C LEU A 14 -6.67 0.10 2.09
N ILE A 15 -5.36 0.28 2.05
CA ILE A 15 -4.47 -0.21 3.11
C ILE A 15 -4.78 0.52 4.43
N GLU A 16 -5.01 1.82 4.37
CA GLU A 16 -5.33 2.63 5.56
C GLU A 16 -6.64 2.24 6.22
N PHE A 17 -7.58 1.65 5.48
CA PHE A 17 -8.84 1.18 6.04
C PHE A 17 -8.68 -0.08 6.88
N HIS A 18 -7.59 -0.81 6.74
CA HIS A 18 -7.34 -1.99 7.55
C HIS A 18 -6.76 -1.59 8.91
N ASP A 19 -7.40 -2.08 9.97
CA ASP A 19 -6.98 -1.75 11.33
C ASP A 19 -5.83 -2.64 11.81
N ASP A 20 -5.75 -3.86 11.28
CA ASP A 20 -4.76 -4.84 11.74
C ASP A 20 -3.84 -5.25 10.59
N TRP A 21 -2.78 -4.47 10.41
CA TRP A 21 -1.79 -4.73 9.36
C TRP A 21 -0.99 -5.99 9.66
N ASP A 22 -0.79 -6.34 10.94
CA ASP A 22 -0.06 -7.55 11.32
C ASP A 22 -0.78 -8.79 10.84
N GLU A 23 -2.09 -8.83 11.00
CA GLU A 23 -2.91 -9.93 10.52
C GLU A 23 -2.85 -10.04 9.00
N VAL A 24 -3.01 -8.91 8.32
CA VAL A 24 -2.97 -8.88 6.85
C VAL A 24 -1.60 -9.32 6.35
N SER A 25 -0.53 -8.86 6.99
CA SER A 25 0.84 -9.26 6.63
C SER A 25 1.03 -10.76 6.77
N SER A 26 0.49 -11.35 7.83
CA SER A 26 0.58 -12.78 8.08
C SER A 26 -0.18 -13.58 7.01
N ILE A 27 -1.38 -13.15 6.65
CA ILE A 27 -2.21 -13.82 5.66
C ILE A 27 -1.58 -13.74 4.27
N MET A 28 -1.11 -12.56 3.90
CA MET A 28 -0.57 -12.31 2.56
C MET A 28 0.88 -12.75 2.41
N GLY A 29 1.59 -12.96 3.51
CA GLY A 29 3.01 -13.31 3.48
C GLY A 29 3.94 -12.17 3.10
N ILE A 30 3.48 -10.94 3.20
CA ILE A 30 4.29 -9.74 2.93
C ILE A 30 4.09 -8.71 4.03
N ASP A 31 5.07 -7.85 4.21
CA ASP A 31 5.00 -6.78 5.19
C ASP A 31 4.20 -5.60 4.63
N ILE A 32 3.00 -5.38 5.14
CA ILE A 32 2.10 -4.34 4.66
C ILE A 32 2.70 -2.94 4.93
N THR A 33 3.40 -2.77 6.05
CA THR A 33 4.04 -1.48 6.35
C THR A 33 5.08 -1.12 5.28
N SER A 34 5.92 -2.09 4.91
CA SER A 34 6.90 -1.89 3.84
C SER A 34 6.25 -1.63 2.50
N LEU A 35 5.17 -2.35 2.21
CA LEU A 35 4.41 -2.14 0.98
C LEU A 35 3.81 -0.74 0.93
N TYR A 36 3.24 -0.29 2.03
CA TYR A 36 2.68 1.05 2.13
C TYR A 36 3.74 2.12 1.86
N ASP A 37 4.93 1.96 2.45
CA ASP A 37 6.03 2.89 2.21
C ASP A 37 6.43 2.93 0.74
N LYS A 38 6.54 1.78 0.09
CA LYS A 38 6.90 1.71 -1.33
C LYS A 38 5.86 2.40 -2.20
N LEU A 39 4.58 2.13 -1.94
CA LEU A 39 3.50 2.75 -2.70
C LEU A 39 3.46 4.26 -2.49
N SER A 40 3.72 4.71 -1.27
CA SER A 40 3.77 6.13 -0.95
C SER A 40 4.91 6.82 -1.72
N GLU A 41 6.07 6.19 -1.79
CA GLU A 41 7.20 6.72 -2.57
C GLU A 41 6.87 6.79 -4.05
N MET A 42 6.24 5.75 -4.58
CA MET A 42 5.83 5.72 -5.98
C MET A 42 4.84 6.84 -6.29
N ARG A 43 3.92 7.09 -5.37
CA ARG A 43 2.95 8.18 -5.53
C ARG A 43 3.64 9.53 -5.57
N ASP A 44 4.66 9.73 -4.75
CA ASP A 44 5.39 10.99 -4.71
C ASP A 44 6.19 11.25 -5.98
N GLU A 45 6.56 10.19 -6.70
CA GLU A 45 7.33 10.28 -7.94
C GLU A 45 6.47 10.50 -9.19
N VAL A 46 5.19 10.32 -9.09
CA VAL A 46 4.26 10.42 -10.23
C VAL A 46 3.73 11.83 -10.46
#